data_8118a7f713434680d57598b82e66e239
#
_entry.id   8118a7f713434680d57598b82e66e239
#
_cell.length_a   1.000
_cell.length_b   1.000
_cell.length_c   1.000
_cell.angle_alpha   90.00
_cell.angle_beta   90.00
_cell.angle_gamma   90.00
#
_symmetry.space_group_name_H-M   'P 1'
#
loop_
_entity.id
_entity.type
_entity.pdbx_description
1 polymer ?
#
loop_
_entity_poly.entity_id
_entity_poly.type
_entity_poly.pdbx_seq_one_letter_code
_entity_poly.pdbx_strand_id
1 'polypeptide(L)'
;MRDERGSITLWALGMSLLLFAVGFLALDLWSGFAARQQAAAIADSAAIAGATALDEAAWRSGSLELVPSAAQARAEGAAVAHPAWDASMSVSAIATSGGVTVSVSRTIPFRFIAGLVPGRVAEIVVSGYAEPGVAG
;
A
#
# COMPACT_ATOMS: atom_id res chain seq x y z
N MET A 1 -55.19 24.82 0.25
CA MET A 1 -54.32 23.91 -0.52
C MET A 1 -52.87 24.18 -0.05
N ARG A 2 -52.34 23.25 0.71
CA ARG A 2 -50.91 23.34 1.13
C ARG A 2 -50.04 23.13 -0.11
N ASP A 3 -49.06 24.03 -0.27
CA ASP A 3 -48.09 23.97 -1.36
C ASP A 3 -47.19 22.72 -1.28
N GLU A 4 -47.65 21.60 -1.85
CA GLU A 4 -46.89 20.36 -1.93
C GLU A 4 -45.72 20.47 -2.91
N ARG A 5 -45.73 21.51 -3.79
CA ARG A 5 -44.66 21.75 -4.76
C ARG A 5 -43.30 22.07 -4.12
N GLY A 6 -43.29 22.80 -2.99
CA GLY A 6 -42.05 23.10 -2.23
C GLY A 6 -41.45 21.86 -1.57
N SER A 7 -42.28 20.91 -1.11
CA SER A 7 -41.84 19.67 -0.47
C SER A 7 -41.08 18.74 -1.43
N ILE A 8 -41.58 18.58 -2.65
CA ILE A 8 -40.96 17.72 -3.67
C ILE A 8 -39.56 18.24 -4.06
N THR A 9 -39.41 19.57 -4.22
CA THR A 9 -38.13 20.18 -4.57
C THR A 9 -37.09 20.00 -3.45
N LEU A 10 -37.49 20.17 -2.20
CA LEU A 10 -36.62 19.95 -1.04
C LEU A 10 -36.21 18.47 -0.91
N TRP A 11 -37.17 17.56 -1.17
CA TRP A 11 -36.88 16.13 -1.16
C TRP A 11 -35.93 15.71 -2.28
N ALA A 12 -36.15 16.22 -3.51
CA ALA A 12 -35.27 15.98 -4.65
C ALA A 12 -33.86 16.55 -4.41
N LEU A 13 -33.75 17.74 -3.82
CA LEU A 13 -32.46 18.33 -3.47
C LEU A 13 -31.73 17.51 -2.41
N GLY A 14 -32.44 17.08 -1.37
CA GLY A 14 -31.88 16.23 -0.30
C GLY A 14 -31.39 14.89 -0.85
N MET A 15 -32.16 14.27 -1.74
CA MET A 15 -31.79 13.00 -2.37
C MET A 15 -30.57 13.17 -3.28
N SER A 16 -30.49 14.28 -4.04
CA SER A 16 -29.33 14.58 -4.89
C SER A 16 -28.07 14.78 -4.04
N LEU A 17 -28.18 15.51 -2.92
CA LEU A 17 -27.04 15.73 -2.02
C LEU A 17 -26.57 14.40 -1.39
N LEU A 18 -27.50 13.52 -1.01
CA LEU A 18 -27.18 12.19 -0.49
C LEU A 18 -26.41 11.36 -1.54
N LEU A 19 -26.88 11.35 -2.80
CA LEU A 19 -26.20 10.64 -3.88
C LEU A 19 -24.79 11.15 -4.12
N PHE A 20 -24.58 12.46 -4.09
CA PHE A 20 -23.22 13.04 -4.19
C PHE A 20 -22.35 12.63 -3.01
N ALA A 21 -22.87 12.67 -1.77
CA ALA A 21 -22.12 12.27 -0.59
C ALA A 21 -21.68 10.81 -0.66
N VAL A 22 -22.57 9.90 -1.09
CA VAL A 22 -22.25 8.47 -1.31
C VAL A 22 -21.21 8.30 -2.43
N GLY A 23 -21.35 9.05 -3.53
CA GLY A 23 -20.39 9.04 -4.64
C GLY A 23 -18.99 9.46 -4.20
N PHE A 24 -18.87 10.54 -3.44
CA PHE A 24 -17.59 11.01 -2.91
C PHE A 24 -16.97 10.03 -1.91
N LEU A 25 -17.77 9.41 -1.05
CA LEU A 25 -17.29 8.36 -0.14
C LEU A 25 -16.77 7.15 -0.91
N ALA A 26 -17.44 6.75 -1.98
CA ALA A 26 -16.99 5.65 -2.84
C ALA A 26 -15.64 5.96 -3.51
N LEU A 27 -15.41 7.21 -3.96
CA LEU A 27 -14.14 7.63 -4.53
C LEU A 27 -12.99 7.61 -3.51
N ASP A 28 -13.25 8.04 -2.26
CA ASP A 28 -12.25 7.98 -1.19
C ASP A 28 -11.87 6.53 -0.85
N LEU A 29 -12.85 5.63 -0.75
CA LEU A 29 -12.61 4.20 -0.52
C LEU A 29 -11.84 3.56 -1.67
N TRP A 30 -12.19 3.88 -2.91
CA TRP A 30 -11.49 3.37 -4.09
C TRP A 30 -10.03 3.80 -4.13
N SER A 31 -9.75 5.08 -3.81
CA SER A 31 -8.38 5.60 -3.76
C SER A 31 -7.55 4.90 -2.69
N GLY A 32 -8.13 4.63 -1.52
CA GLY A 32 -7.48 3.87 -0.45
C GLY A 32 -7.16 2.42 -0.85
N PHE A 33 -8.09 1.76 -1.54
CA PHE A 33 -7.88 0.40 -2.04
C PHE A 33 -6.78 0.33 -3.11
N ALA A 34 -6.80 1.26 -4.07
CA ALA A 34 -5.76 1.35 -5.11
C ALA A 34 -4.36 1.60 -4.51
N ALA A 35 -4.27 2.49 -3.53
CA ALA A 35 -3.02 2.77 -2.83
C ALA A 35 -2.49 1.55 -2.07
N ARG A 36 -3.37 0.76 -1.44
CA ARG A 36 -3.00 -0.49 -0.77
C ARG A 36 -2.47 -1.53 -1.76
N GLN A 37 -3.09 -1.69 -2.91
CA GLN A 37 -2.61 -2.61 -3.95
C GLN A 37 -1.23 -2.21 -4.47
N GLN A 38 -0.99 -0.91 -4.70
CA GLN A 38 0.32 -0.41 -5.11
C GLN A 38 1.39 -0.69 -4.05
N ALA A 39 1.11 -0.39 -2.78
CA ALA A 39 2.04 -0.66 -1.69
C ALA A 39 2.35 -2.16 -1.55
N ALA A 40 1.36 -3.04 -1.73
CA ALA A 40 1.53 -4.48 -1.73
C ALA A 40 2.45 -4.95 -2.87
N ALA A 41 2.21 -4.47 -4.09
CA ALA A 41 3.06 -4.82 -5.24
C ALA A 41 4.52 -4.39 -5.05
N ILE A 42 4.76 -3.21 -4.43
CA ILE A 42 6.11 -2.75 -4.09
C ILE A 42 6.72 -3.66 -3.02
N ALA A 43 6.01 -3.97 -1.95
CA ALA A 43 6.50 -4.82 -0.88
C ALA A 43 6.87 -6.23 -1.36
N ASP A 44 6.02 -6.84 -2.19
CA ASP A 44 6.26 -8.17 -2.75
C ASP A 44 7.45 -8.18 -3.71
N SER A 45 7.52 -7.22 -4.64
CA SER A 45 8.66 -7.12 -5.58
C SER A 45 9.99 -6.85 -4.87
N ALA A 46 9.97 -6.03 -3.83
CA ALA A 46 11.14 -5.72 -3.01
C ALA A 46 11.58 -6.93 -2.18
N ALA A 47 10.65 -7.68 -1.60
CA ALA A 47 10.95 -8.91 -0.87
C ALA A 47 11.59 -9.96 -1.78
N ILE A 48 11.05 -10.16 -2.99
CA ILE A 48 11.63 -11.05 -4.00
C ILE A 48 13.05 -10.59 -4.38
N ALA A 49 13.26 -9.29 -4.62
CA ALA A 49 14.59 -8.77 -4.92
C ALA A 49 15.58 -9.01 -3.78
N GLY A 50 15.16 -8.82 -2.52
CA GLY A 50 15.97 -9.12 -1.35
C GLY A 50 16.33 -10.60 -1.22
N ALA A 51 15.38 -11.48 -1.53
CA ALA A 51 15.57 -12.94 -1.49
C ALA A 51 16.57 -13.48 -2.51
N THR A 52 17.03 -12.65 -3.46
CA THR A 52 18.11 -13.01 -4.41
C THR A 52 19.52 -12.80 -3.84
N ALA A 53 19.66 -12.22 -2.65
CA ALA A 53 20.97 -11.98 -2.01
C ALA A 53 21.48 -13.23 -1.28
N LEU A 54 21.73 -14.30 -2.06
CA LEU A 54 22.18 -15.61 -1.55
C LEU A 54 23.62 -15.55 -1.04
N ASP A 55 23.89 -16.29 0.03
CA ASP A 55 25.25 -16.57 0.49
C ASP A 55 25.89 -17.64 -0.40
N GLU A 56 26.94 -17.24 -1.15
CA GLU A 56 27.63 -18.15 -2.06
C GLU A 56 28.34 -19.31 -1.34
N ALA A 57 28.78 -19.11 -0.09
CA ALA A 57 29.46 -20.16 0.65
C ALA A 57 28.43 -21.20 1.15
N ALA A 58 27.29 -20.75 1.62
CA ALA A 58 26.17 -21.60 1.98
C ALA A 58 25.65 -22.39 0.79
N TRP A 59 25.50 -21.75 -0.37
CA TRP A 59 25.09 -22.45 -1.59
C TRP A 59 26.04 -23.57 -2.00
N ARG A 60 27.37 -23.34 -1.96
CA ARG A 60 28.34 -24.39 -2.29
C ARG A 60 28.28 -25.57 -1.33
N SER A 61 27.80 -25.39 -0.10
CA SER A 61 27.56 -26.46 0.88
C SER A 61 26.18 -27.12 0.76
N GLY A 62 25.32 -26.64 -0.17
CA GLY A 62 24.01 -27.20 -0.44
C GLY A 62 22.88 -26.58 0.41
N SER A 63 23.14 -25.49 1.14
CA SER A 63 22.10 -24.74 1.85
C SER A 63 21.74 -23.43 1.12
N LEU A 64 20.46 -23.05 1.18
CA LEU A 64 19.96 -21.79 0.64
C LEU A 64 19.83 -20.81 1.79
N GLU A 65 20.82 -19.97 1.95
CA GLU A 65 20.82 -18.93 2.98
C GLU A 65 21.06 -17.55 2.36
N LEU A 66 20.48 -16.54 2.98
CA LEU A 66 20.67 -15.14 2.59
C LEU A 66 21.80 -14.50 3.41
N VAL A 67 22.46 -13.52 2.80
CA VAL A 67 23.28 -12.56 3.53
C VAL A 67 22.36 -11.44 4.03
N PRO A 68 21.98 -11.39 5.33
CA PRO A 68 20.88 -10.52 5.81
C PRO A 68 21.09 -9.04 5.47
N SER A 69 22.30 -8.51 5.64
CA SER A 69 22.59 -7.10 5.36
C SER A 69 22.46 -6.76 3.86
N ALA A 70 22.93 -7.66 2.97
CA ALA A 70 22.81 -7.48 1.54
C ALA A 70 21.35 -7.65 1.07
N ALA A 71 20.63 -8.59 1.64
CA ALA A 71 19.21 -8.83 1.37
C ALA A 71 18.36 -7.61 1.76
N GLN A 72 18.60 -7.04 2.94
CA GLN A 72 17.91 -5.84 3.39
C GLN A 72 18.20 -4.64 2.46
N ALA A 73 19.48 -4.35 2.19
CA ALA A 73 19.86 -3.23 1.33
C ALA A 73 19.28 -3.38 -0.09
N ARG A 74 19.28 -4.60 -0.63
CA ARG A 74 18.71 -4.88 -1.96
C ARG A 74 17.20 -4.71 -1.98
N ALA A 75 16.50 -5.18 -0.94
CA ALA A 75 15.06 -5.01 -0.81
C ALA A 75 14.66 -3.54 -0.71
N GLU A 76 15.29 -2.77 0.17
CA GLU A 76 15.03 -1.32 0.31
C GLU A 76 15.32 -0.56 -0.98
N GLY A 77 16.45 -0.85 -1.63
CA GLY A 77 16.81 -0.27 -2.93
C GLY A 77 15.80 -0.59 -4.04
N ALA A 78 15.31 -1.83 -4.10
CA ALA A 78 14.30 -2.25 -5.06
C ALA A 78 12.95 -1.58 -4.83
N ALA A 79 12.54 -1.40 -3.57
CA ALA A 79 11.32 -0.67 -3.23
C ALA A 79 11.36 0.78 -3.71
N VAL A 80 12.44 1.49 -3.42
CA VAL A 80 12.61 2.91 -3.82
C VAL A 80 12.75 3.06 -5.34
N ALA A 81 13.34 2.09 -6.02
CA ALA A 81 13.46 2.08 -7.48
C ALA A 81 12.18 1.68 -8.22
N HIS A 82 11.15 1.25 -7.51
CA HIS A 82 9.91 0.81 -8.13
C HIS A 82 9.16 1.98 -8.80
N PRO A 83 8.62 1.80 -10.05
CA PRO A 83 7.95 2.89 -10.79
C PRO A 83 6.77 3.54 -10.07
N ALA A 84 6.10 2.79 -9.18
CA ALA A 84 4.97 3.29 -8.40
C ALA A 84 5.38 3.90 -7.04
N TRP A 85 6.70 4.03 -6.77
CA TRP A 85 7.19 4.66 -5.55
C TRP A 85 6.97 6.16 -5.58
N ASP A 86 6.53 6.73 -4.47
CA ASP A 86 6.40 8.19 -4.32
C ASP A 86 6.86 8.66 -2.93
N ALA A 87 6.99 9.99 -2.77
CA ALA A 87 7.50 10.61 -1.54
C ALA A 87 6.57 10.46 -0.32
N SER A 88 5.33 9.97 -0.50
CA SER A 88 4.40 9.67 0.60
C SER A 88 4.59 8.28 1.19
N MET A 89 5.53 7.50 0.62
CA MET A 89 5.83 6.13 1.02
C MET A 89 7.10 6.07 1.86
N SER A 90 7.16 5.11 2.76
CA SER A 90 8.38 4.69 3.44
C SER A 90 8.50 3.17 3.42
N VAL A 91 9.74 2.68 3.42
CA VAL A 91 10.06 1.25 3.39
C VAL A 91 10.91 0.89 4.60
N SER A 92 10.67 -0.28 5.13
CA SER A 92 11.51 -0.94 6.13
C SER A 92 11.63 -2.42 5.76
N ALA A 93 12.85 -2.92 5.66
CA ALA A 93 13.11 -4.33 5.39
C ALA A 93 13.80 -4.98 6.58
N ILE A 94 13.41 -6.20 6.91
CA ILE A 94 14.02 -7.05 7.92
C ILE A 94 14.38 -8.36 7.22
N ALA A 95 15.68 -8.68 7.19
CA ALA A 95 16.17 -9.90 6.58
C ALA A 95 16.82 -10.80 7.63
N THR A 96 16.62 -12.09 7.44
CA THR A 96 17.29 -13.17 8.17
C THR A 96 17.96 -14.10 7.16
N SER A 97 18.69 -15.13 7.61
CA SER A 97 19.22 -16.14 6.70
C SER A 97 18.12 -16.93 5.94
N GLY A 98 16.92 -17.01 6.50
CA GLY A 98 15.80 -17.78 5.96
C GLY A 98 14.76 -16.98 5.19
N GLY A 99 14.86 -15.63 5.13
CA GLY A 99 13.88 -14.84 4.38
C GLY A 99 13.96 -13.34 4.62
N VAL A 100 13.21 -12.62 3.80
CA VAL A 100 13.11 -11.15 3.84
C VAL A 100 11.65 -10.74 4.01
N THR A 101 11.39 -9.89 5.00
CA THR A 101 10.11 -9.21 5.18
C THR A 101 10.29 -7.74 4.84
N VAL A 102 9.49 -7.23 3.93
CA VAL A 102 9.48 -5.82 3.55
C VAL A 102 8.14 -5.21 3.93
N SER A 103 8.18 -4.13 4.69
CA SER A 103 7.00 -3.36 5.06
C SER A 103 7.04 -2.01 4.35
N VAL A 104 5.99 -1.72 3.59
CA VAL A 104 5.79 -0.42 2.92
C VAL A 104 4.65 0.28 3.61
N SER A 105 4.89 1.49 4.10
CA SER A 105 3.83 2.36 4.61
C SER A 105 3.58 3.52 3.67
N ARG A 106 2.31 3.94 3.58
CA ARG A 106 1.88 5.08 2.77
C ARG A 106 0.87 5.92 3.52
N THR A 107 1.08 7.23 3.51
CA THR A 107 0.12 8.18 4.05
C THR A 107 -0.85 8.63 2.96
N ILE A 108 -2.16 8.44 3.19
CA ILE A 108 -3.21 8.82 2.25
C ILE A 108 -4.03 9.96 2.87
N PRO A 109 -4.07 11.15 2.22
CA PRO A 109 -5.01 12.17 2.59
C PRO A 109 -6.41 11.80 2.07
N PHE A 110 -7.39 11.71 2.95
CA PHE A 110 -8.80 11.65 2.54
C PHE A 110 -9.20 13.01 1.98
N ARG A 111 -9.68 13.07 0.75
CA ARG A 111 -10.01 14.34 0.09
C ARG A 111 -11.37 14.88 0.51
N PHE A 112 -12.37 14.00 0.63
CA PHE A 112 -13.75 14.38 0.93
C PHE A 112 -14.07 14.27 2.41
N ILE A 113 -13.57 13.24 3.08
CA ILE A 113 -13.72 13.08 4.54
C ILE A 113 -12.93 14.14 5.30
N ALA A 114 -11.79 14.61 4.78
CA ALA A 114 -11.02 15.69 5.38
C ALA A 114 -11.78 17.04 5.43
N GLY A 115 -12.73 17.26 4.52
CA GLY A 115 -13.62 18.42 4.57
C GLY A 115 -14.62 18.38 5.72
N LEU A 116 -14.97 17.19 6.22
CA LEU A 116 -15.86 16.96 7.35
C LEU A 116 -15.11 16.83 8.68
N VAL A 117 -13.90 16.28 8.66
CA VAL A 117 -13.06 16.07 9.84
C VAL A 117 -11.60 16.47 9.50
N PRO A 118 -11.22 17.73 9.75
CA PRO A 118 -9.89 18.25 9.42
C PRO A 118 -8.77 17.46 10.13
N GLY A 119 -7.68 17.19 9.41
CA GLY A 119 -6.47 16.60 9.97
C GLY A 119 -6.47 15.06 10.05
N ARG A 120 -7.46 14.36 9.49
CA ARG A 120 -7.43 12.89 9.40
C ARG A 120 -6.64 12.45 8.17
N VAL A 121 -5.54 11.75 8.41
CA VAL A 121 -4.77 10.99 7.42
C VAL A 121 -4.90 9.52 7.76
N ALA A 122 -4.99 8.66 6.75
CA ALA A 122 -4.85 7.22 6.97
C ALA A 122 -3.43 6.80 6.61
N GLU A 123 -2.83 6.03 7.48
CA GLU A 123 -1.60 5.32 7.19
C GLU A 123 -1.96 3.89 6.83
N ILE A 124 -1.51 3.45 5.65
CA ILE A 124 -1.63 2.07 5.20
C ILE A 124 -0.25 1.44 5.32
N VAL A 125 -0.18 0.31 6.04
CA VAL A 125 1.03 -0.51 6.14
C VAL A 125 0.72 -1.86 5.49
N VAL A 126 1.60 -2.27 4.57
CA VAL A 126 1.51 -3.56 3.88
C VAL A 126 2.87 -4.24 3.96
N SER A 127 2.88 -5.55 4.19
CA SER A 127 4.11 -6.33 4.27
C SER A 127 4.11 -7.42 3.21
N GLY A 128 5.25 -7.55 2.51
CA GLY A 128 5.58 -8.66 1.63
C GLY A 128 6.65 -9.54 2.29
N TYR A 129 6.63 -10.84 2.00
CA TYR A 129 7.61 -11.81 2.49
C TYR A 129 8.11 -12.68 1.35
N ALA A 130 9.41 -12.95 1.32
CA ALA A 130 10.01 -13.89 0.38
C ALA A 130 11.10 -14.72 1.06
N GLU A 131 11.16 -16.00 0.68
CA GLU A 131 12.21 -16.94 1.07
C GLU A 131 13.24 -17.07 -0.06
N PRO A 132 14.49 -17.44 0.28
CA PRO A 132 15.46 -17.79 -0.74
C PRO A 132 14.97 -19.01 -1.51
N GLY A 133 14.85 -18.87 -2.83
CA GLY A 133 14.39 -19.94 -3.71
C GLY A 133 15.24 -20.04 -4.95
N VAL A 134 15.40 -21.27 -5.46
CA VAL A 134 15.91 -21.45 -6.83
C VAL A 134 14.72 -21.23 -7.74
N ALA A 135 14.80 -20.24 -8.64
CA ALA A 135 13.82 -20.11 -9.70
C ALA A 135 13.89 -21.39 -10.55
N GLY A 136 12.84 -22.20 -10.48
CA GLY A 136 12.69 -23.39 -11.31
C GLY A 136 12.34 -23.02 -12.75
#